data_85765bc7b05a6d59c6a00afe25bc002c
#
_entry.id   85765bc7b05a6d59c6a00afe25bc002c
#
_cell.length_a   1.000
_cell.length_b   1.000
_cell.length_c   1.000
_cell.angle_alpha   90.00
_cell.angle_beta   90.00
_cell.angle_gamma   90.00
#
_symmetry.space_group_name_H-M   'P 1'
#
loop_
_entity.id
_entity.type
_entity.pdbx_description
1 polymer ?
#
loop_
_entity_poly.entity_id
_entity_poly.type
_entity_poly.pdbx_seq_one_letter_code
_entity_poly.pdbx_strand_id
1 'polypeptide(L)'
;MPAKQIANTFLSNGKPIVIVESNKGVRQRTVADADGQFENGSLYVLVDEQSASASEIVAGAIQDNDRGWIVGRRTFGKGLVQQQLPLGKGDQIRLTTARYYTPTGRSIQKPYNTIDKEEYFTDLQNRFKKGEMKDAKNVPVKDSLAFKTPKGRTVYGGGGIVPDYYVANPDTQEQEWNNYWIQSNLVNHFLFLEIQ
;
A
#
# COMPACT_ATOMS: atom_id res chain seq x y z
N MET A 1 7.22 -15.54 -2.54
CA MET A 1 6.60 -14.24 -2.93
C MET A 1 7.40 -13.12 -2.28
N PRO A 2 8.01 -12.17 -3.03
CA PRO A 2 8.89 -11.14 -2.48
C PRO A 2 8.26 -10.31 -1.36
N ALA A 3 6.98 -9.90 -1.50
CA ALA A 3 6.28 -9.16 -0.46
C ALA A 3 6.21 -9.89 0.89
N LYS A 4 6.09 -11.25 0.88
CA LYS A 4 6.13 -12.05 2.08
C LYS A 4 7.50 -11.98 2.76
N GLN A 5 8.58 -12.07 1.99
CA GLN A 5 9.94 -12.02 2.53
C GLN A 5 10.23 -10.68 3.19
N ILE A 6 9.82 -9.57 2.55
CA ILE A 6 9.96 -8.22 3.11
C ILE A 6 9.11 -8.09 4.38
N ALA A 7 7.84 -8.53 4.36
CA ALA A 7 6.98 -8.45 5.54
C ALA A 7 7.51 -9.28 6.71
N ASN A 8 8.08 -10.46 6.45
CA ASN A 8 8.73 -11.30 7.46
C ASN A 8 9.84 -10.57 8.23
N THR A 9 10.56 -9.64 7.59
CA THR A 9 11.62 -8.88 8.27
C THR A 9 11.09 -8.09 9.47
N PHE A 10 9.83 -7.67 9.40
CA PHE A 10 9.22 -6.75 10.37
C PHE A 10 8.17 -7.40 11.28
N LEU A 11 7.70 -8.60 10.95
CA LEU A 11 6.58 -9.25 11.64
C LEU A 11 7.06 -10.49 12.37
N SER A 12 6.53 -10.69 13.57
CA SER A 12 6.76 -11.91 14.35
C SER A 12 6.12 -13.12 13.67
N ASN A 13 6.69 -14.29 13.92
CA ASN A 13 6.19 -15.58 13.43
C ASN A 13 4.68 -15.74 13.67
N GLY A 14 3.97 -16.26 12.69
CA GLY A 14 2.52 -16.46 12.72
C GLY A 14 1.66 -15.23 12.44
N LYS A 15 2.23 -14.02 12.39
CA LYS A 15 1.46 -12.80 12.04
C LYS A 15 0.95 -12.87 10.62
N PRO A 16 -0.33 -12.53 10.37
CA PRO A 16 -0.91 -12.55 9.04
C PRO A 16 -0.28 -11.47 8.14
N ILE A 17 -0.02 -11.82 6.88
CA ILE A 17 0.52 -10.91 5.87
C ILE A 17 -0.55 -10.55 4.84
N VAL A 18 -1.20 -11.57 4.28
CA VAL A 18 -2.17 -11.37 3.21
C VAL A 18 -3.14 -12.55 3.15
N ILE A 19 -4.37 -12.30 2.75
CA ILE A 19 -5.39 -13.30 2.43
C ILE A 19 -5.60 -13.27 0.92
N VAL A 20 -5.46 -14.39 0.25
CA VAL A 20 -5.73 -14.54 -1.18
C VAL A 20 -7.02 -15.32 -1.36
N GLU A 21 -7.96 -14.79 -2.13
CA GLU A 21 -9.22 -15.44 -2.46
C GLU A 21 -9.26 -15.72 -3.96
N SER A 22 -9.35 -16.99 -4.31
CA SER A 22 -9.50 -17.42 -5.70
C SER A 22 -10.87 -17.08 -6.27
N ASN A 23 -11.02 -17.15 -7.59
CA ASN A 23 -12.31 -16.98 -8.27
C ASN A 23 -13.37 -18.05 -7.88
N LYS A 24 -12.94 -19.13 -7.22
CA LYS A 24 -13.84 -20.17 -6.65
C LYS A 24 -14.20 -19.90 -5.18
N GLY A 25 -13.83 -18.75 -4.62
CA GLY A 25 -14.11 -18.38 -3.23
C GLY A 25 -13.19 -19.07 -2.19
N VAL A 26 -12.18 -19.81 -2.64
CA VAL A 26 -11.22 -20.45 -1.72
C VAL A 26 -10.26 -19.39 -1.19
N ARG A 27 -10.22 -19.24 0.13
CA ARG A 27 -9.33 -18.31 0.84
C ARG A 27 -8.10 -19.02 1.36
N GLN A 28 -6.94 -18.47 1.07
CA GLN A 28 -5.66 -18.90 1.59
C GLN A 28 -4.99 -17.75 2.33
N ARG A 29 -4.64 -17.98 3.60
CA ARG A 29 -3.93 -17.01 4.42
C ARG A 29 -2.44 -17.27 4.36
N THR A 30 -1.67 -16.23 4.07
CA THR A 30 -0.21 -16.24 4.19
C THR A 30 0.17 -15.56 5.49
N VAL A 31 1.04 -16.18 6.26
CA VAL A 31 1.56 -15.66 7.53
C VAL A 31 3.08 -15.53 7.48
N ALA A 32 3.63 -14.76 8.39
CA ALA A 32 5.06 -14.77 8.68
C ALA A 32 5.47 -16.17 9.18
N ASP A 33 6.56 -16.72 8.68
CA ASP A 33 7.01 -18.08 8.93
C ASP A 33 8.36 -18.15 9.66
N ALA A 34 8.87 -17.01 10.08
CA ALA A 34 10.07 -16.87 10.89
C ALA A 34 9.96 -15.60 11.73
N ASP A 35 10.74 -15.52 12.79
CA ASP A 35 10.89 -14.30 13.56
C ASP A 35 11.62 -13.25 12.73
N GLY A 36 11.08 -12.03 12.75
CA GLY A 36 11.60 -10.91 11.98
C GLY A 36 12.91 -10.38 12.52
N GLN A 37 13.76 -9.91 11.65
CA GLN A 37 15.03 -9.26 12.07
C GLN A 37 14.81 -7.88 12.70
N PHE A 38 13.65 -7.24 12.45
CA PHE A 38 13.29 -5.93 12.98
C PHE A 38 11.83 -5.91 13.44
N GLU A 39 11.50 -6.75 14.43
CA GLU A 39 10.14 -6.83 15.02
C GLU A 39 9.82 -5.67 15.96
N ASN A 40 10.85 -5.09 16.57
CA ASN A 40 10.73 -4.03 17.57
C ASN A 40 11.30 -2.72 17.04
N GLY A 41 11.05 -1.64 17.77
CA GLY A 41 11.45 -0.30 17.38
C GLY A 41 10.45 0.40 16.47
N SER A 42 10.65 1.68 16.25
CA SER A 42 9.78 2.51 15.42
C SER A 42 9.93 2.14 13.95
N LEU A 43 8.81 1.93 13.28
CA LEU A 43 8.78 1.60 11.84
C LEU A 43 7.81 2.53 11.12
N TYR A 44 8.33 3.22 10.11
CA TYR A 44 7.56 4.08 9.22
C TYR A 44 7.73 3.61 7.80
N VAL A 45 6.63 3.37 7.10
CA VAL A 45 6.59 2.94 5.70
C VAL A 45 6.09 4.10 4.85
N LEU A 46 6.94 4.60 3.97
CA LEU A 46 6.60 5.68 3.07
C LEU A 46 5.87 5.15 1.84
N VAL A 47 4.73 5.74 1.53
CA VAL A 47 3.89 5.35 0.39
C VAL A 47 3.36 6.57 -0.35
N ASP A 48 3.05 6.36 -1.62
CA ASP A 48 2.42 7.35 -2.48
C ASP A 48 1.38 6.71 -3.42
N GLU A 49 0.80 7.50 -4.29
CA GLU A 49 -0.22 7.09 -5.26
C GLU A 49 0.28 6.10 -6.32
N GLN A 50 1.60 5.92 -6.45
CA GLN A 50 2.23 4.95 -7.35
C GLN A 50 2.54 3.63 -6.66
N SER A 51 2.56 3.62 -5.34
CA SER A 51 2.75 2.41 -4.55
C SER A 51 1.62 1.41 -4.81
N ALA A 52 1.94 0.25 -5.40
CA ALA A 52 0.94 -0.68 -5.91
C ALA A 52 1.28 -2.15 -5.64
N SER A 53 0.25 -3.02 -5.63
CA SER A 53 0.41 -4.48 -5.64
C SER A 53 1.23 -5.02 -4.46
N ALA A 54 2.44 -5.54 -4.71
CA ALA A 54 3.32 -6.09 -3.68
C ALA A 54 3.66 -5.09 -2.58
N SER A 55 3.85 -3.82 -2.93
CA SER A 55 4.08 -2.73 -1.97
C SER A 55 2.88 -2.53 -1.06
N GLU A 56 1.66 -2.66 -1.60
CA GLU A 56 0.43 -2.54 -0.82
C GLU A 56 0.21 -3.75 0.10
N ILE A 57 0.70 -4.94 -0.28
CA ILE A 57 0.69 -6.11 0.61
C ILE A 57 1.59 -5.85 1.82
N VAL A 58 2.80 -5.31 1.60
CA VAL A 58 3.72 -4.99 2.70
C VAL A 58 3.15 -3.89 3.59
N ALA A 59 2.72 -2.77 3.01
CA ALA A 59 2.14 -1.65 3.76
C ALA A 59 0.90 -2.08 4.56
N GLY A 60 -0.01 -2.84 3.91
CA GLY A 60 -1.21 -3.36 4.57
C GLY A 60 -0.89 -4.36 5.68
N ALA A 61 0.11 -5.23 5.50
CA ALA A 61 0.54 -6.15 6.55
C ALA A 61 1.10 -5.40 7.78
N ILE A 62 1.92 -4.38 7.56
CA ILE A 62 2.49 -3.54 8.64
C ILE A 62 1.38 -2.76 9.35
N GLN A 63 0.49 -2.12 8.60
CA GLN A 63 -0.60 -1.32 9.16
C GLN A 63 -1.59 -2.16 9.95
N ASP A 64 -2.06 -3.26 9.38
CA ASP A 64 -3.12 -4.10 9.96
C ASP A 64 -2.65 -4.94 11.15
N ASN A 65 -1.35 -5.20 11.29
CA ASN A 65 -0.77 -5.82 12.48
C ASN A 65 -0.34 -4.81 13.57
N ASP A 66 -0.61 -3.52 13.38
CA ASP A 66 -0.16 -2.47 14.30
C ASP A 66 1.37 -2.47 14.52
N ARG A 67 2.13 -2.91 13.50
CA ARG A 67 3.58 -3.01 13.60
C ARG A 67 4.27 -1.67 13.35
N GLY A 68 3.69 -0.84 12.54
CA GLY A 68 4.28 0.46 12.16
C GLY A 68 3.23 1.44 11.67
N TRP A 69 3.71 2.56 11.19
CA TRP A 69 2.93 3.67 10.68
C TRP A 69 3.12 3.80 9.17
N ILE A 70 2.04 4.04 8.46
CA ILE A 70 2.07 4.33 7.02
C ILE A 70 2.02 5.83 6.85
N VAL A 71 2.99 6.38 6.13
CA VAL A 71 3.18 7.83 5.95
C VAL A 71 3.18 8.17 4.48
N GLY A 72 2.48 9.22 4.09
CA GLY A 72 2.45 9.69 2.70
C GLY A 72 1.05 9.89 2.17
N ARG A 73 0.76 9.37 0.96
CA ARG A 73 -0.53 9.48 0.28
C ARG A 73 -1.15 8.11 0.04
N ARG A 74 -2.46 8.10 -0.20
CA ARG A 74 -3.20 6.87 -0.50
C ARG A 74 -2.60 6.14 -1.69
N THR A 75 -2.36 4.85 -1.55
CA THR A 75 -1.74 4.00 -2.56
C THR A 75 -2.63 3.78 -3.78
N PHE A 76 -2.14 3.06 -4.77
CA PHE A 76 -2.80 2.87 -6.07
C PHE A 76 -4.13 2.09 -5.99
N GLY A 77 -4.18 1.05 -5.17
CA GLY A 77 -5.37 0.20 -5.05
C GLY A 77 -5.42 -0.96 -6.06
N LYS A 78 -4.32 -1.71 -6.21
CA LYS A 78 -4.26 -2.92 -7.04
C LYS A 78 -4.28 -4.18 -6.18
N GLY A 79 -5.46 -4.69 -5.90
CA GLY A 79 -5.72 -5.88 -5.08
C GLY A 79 -5.98 -7.16 -5.88
N LEU A 80 -5.49 -7.27 -7.10
CA LEU A 80 -5.69 -8.40 -8.00
C LEU A 80 -4.42 -9.23 -8.16
N VAL A 81 -4.58 -10.56 -8.17
CA VAL A 81 -3.54 -11.50 -8.53
C VAL A 81 -3.70 -11.86 -10.00
N GLN A 82 -2.66 -11.64 -10.79
CA GLN A 82 -2.64 -11.92 -12.23
C GLN A 82 -1.58 -12.97 -12.53
N GLN A 83 -1.91 -13.89 -13.44
CA GLN A 83 -1.00 -14.90 -13.96
C GLN A 83 -0.82 -14.71 -15.47
N GLN A 84 0.41 -14.89 -15.93
CA GLN A 84 0.72 -14.95 -17.35
C GLN A 84 0.73 -16.42 -17.78
N LEU A 85 -0.06 -16.72 -18.79
CA LEU A 85 -0.16 -18.06 -19.35
C LEU A 85 0.35 -18.02 -20.81
N PRO A 86 1.30 -18.87 -21.18
CA PRO A 86 1.78 -18.94 -22.56
C PRO A 86 0.69 -19.52 -23.47
N LEU A 87 0.51 -18.92 -24.64
CA LEU A 87 -0.39 -19.39 -25.70
C LEU A 87 0.33 -20.11 -26.86
N GLY A 88 1.65 -20.21 -26.77
CA GLY A 88 2.51 -20.72 -27.85
C GLY A 88 3.04 -19.62 -28.77
N LYS A 89 4.06 -19.92 -29.56
CA LYS A 89 4.71 -19.01 -30.53
C LYS A 89 5.20 -17.67 -29.93
N GLY A 90 5.42 -17.61 -28.60
CA GLY A 90 5.83 -16.40 -27.88
C GLY A 90 4.68 -15.54 -27.35
N ASP A 91 3.44 -15.83 -27.72
CA ASP A 91 2.27 -15.14 -27.23
C ASP A 91 1.94 -15.51 -25.78
N GLN A 92 1.40 -14.54 -25.03
CA GLN A 92 0.99 -14.73 -23.63
C GLN A 92 -0.32 -14.02 -23.36
N ILE A 93 -1.16 -14.63 -22.51
CA ILE A 93 -2.34 -13.99 -21.95
C ILE A 93 -2.14 -13.72 -20.46
N ARG A 94 -2.57 -12.55 -19.98
CA ARG A 94 -2.58 -12.20 -18.57
C ARG A 94 -4.00 -12.26 -18.04
N LEU A 95 -4.26 -13.18 -17.11
CA LEU A 95 -5.56 -13.39 -16.51
C LEU A 95 -5.55 -13.05 -15.02
N THR A 96 -6.61 -12.42 -14.54
CA THR A 96 -6.87 -12.27 -13.11
C THR A 96 -7.42 -13.58 -12.55
N THR A 97 -6.71 -14.18 -11.61
CA THR A 97 -7.04 -15.50 -11.03
C THR A 97 -7.51 -15.43 -9.58
N ALA A 98 -7.19 -14.33 -8.87
CA ALA A 98 -7.56 -14.16 -7.47
C ALA A 98 -7.59 -12.69 -7.08
N ARG A 99 -8.17 -12.42 -5.90
CA ARG A 99 -8.09 -11.14 -5.20
C ARG A 99 -7.31 -11.33 -3.91
N TYR A 100 -6.67 -10.26 -3.44
CA TYR A 100 -6.07 -10.30 -2.13
C TYR A 100 -6.68 -9.25 -1.20
N TYR A 101 -6.63 -9.60 0.08
CA TYR A 101 -7.14 -8.80 1.18
C TYR A 101 -6.02 -8.66 2.22
N THR A 102 -6.03 -7.57 2.92
CA THR A 102 -5.08 -7.34 4.01
C THR A 102 -5.41 -8.21 5.24
N PRO A 103 -4.56 -8.26 6.27
CA PRO A 103 -4.80 -9.05 7.49
C PRO A 103 -6.15 -8.83 8.16
N THR A 104 -6.68 -7.61 8.18
CA THR A 104 -8.01 -7.29 8.73
C THR A 104 -9.16 -7.75 7.83
N GLY A 105 -8.87 -8.25 6.63
CA GLY A 105 -9.88 -8.71 5.65
C GLY A 105 -10.40 -7.62 4.73
N ARG A 106 -9.86 -6.40 4.77
CA ARG A 106 -10.27 -5.32 3.87
C ARG A 106 -9.70 -5.55 2.46
N SER A 107 -10.52 -5.30 1.45
CA SER A 107 -10.07 -5.22 0.06
C SER A 107 -9.48 -3.83 -0.19
N ILE A 108 -8.28 -3.80 -0.75
CA ILE A 108 -7.66 -2.54 -1.19
C ILE A 108 -7.90 -2.27 -2.68
N GLN A 109 -8.53 -3.21 -3.39
CA GLN A 109 -8.82 -3.04 -4.81
C GLN A 109 -9.72 -1.83 -5.01
N LYS A 110 -9.26 -0.87 -5.82
CA LYS A 110 -10.10 0.24 -6.26
C LYS A 110 -11.25 -0.28 -7.14
N PRO A 111 -12.41 0.38 -7.14
CA PRO A 111 -13.54 -0.03 -7.95
C PRO A 111 -13.12 -0.32 -9.39
N TYR A 112 -13.57 -1.45 -9.91
CA TYR A 112 -13.38 -1.83 -11.29
C TYR A 112 -14.75 -2.11 -11.89
N ASN A 113 -15.21 -1.18 -12.71
CA ASN A 113 -16.43 -1.36 -13.46
C ASN A 113 -16.08 -1.96 -14.83
N THR A 114 -16.62 -3.12 -15.14
CA THR A 114 -16.42 -3.77 -16.45
C THR A 114 -17.08 -3.01 -17.60
N ILE A 115 -18.04 -2.13 -17.30
CA ILE A 115 -18.77 -1.31 -18.26
C ILE A 115 -17.98 -0.05 -18.59
N ASP A 116 -17.32 0.54 -17.58
CA ASP A 116 -16.51 1.75 -17.76
C ASP A 116 -15.05 1.48 -17.34
N LYS A 117 -14.28 0.99 -18.30
CA LYS A 117 -12.84 0.74 -18.09
C LYS A 117 -12.05 2.04 -18.04
N GLU A 118 -12.54 3.11 -18.64
CA GLU A 118 -11.85 4.40 -18.72
C GLU A 118 -11.72 5.02 -17.34
N GLU A 119 -12.75 4.90 -16.49
CA GLU A 119 -12.71 5.37 -15.11
C GLU A 119 -11.55 4.74 -14.31
N TYR A 120 -11.27 3.47 -14.53
CA TYR A 120 -10.16 2.80 -13.86
C TYR A 120 -8.79 3.36 -14.25
N PHE A 121 -8.59 3.69 -15.52
CA PHE A 121 -7.32 4.23 -16.01
C PHE A 121 -7.15 5.72 -15.72
N THR A 122 -8.24 6.46 -15.63
CA THR A 122 -8.24 7.91 -15.32
C THR A 122 -8.32 8.21 -13.82
N ASP A 123 -8.45 7.17 -12.97
CA ASP A 123 -8.58 7.32 -11.51
C ASP A 123 -7.52 8.27 -10.92
N LEU A 124 -6.24 8.07 -11.27
CA LEU A 124 -5.16 8.91 -10.75
C LEU A 124 -5.34 10.39 -11.14
N GLN A 125 -5.72 10.66 -12.38
CA GLN A 125 -6.01 12.02 -12.85
C GLN A 125 -7.21 12.63 -12.10
N ASN A 126 -8.23 11.83 -11.85
CA ASN A 126 -9.41 12.25 -11.09
C ASN A 126 -9.07 12.56 -9.64
N ARG A 127 -8.17 11.79 -9.02
CA ARG A 127 -7.64 12.05 -7.68
C ARG A 127 -6.91 13.39 -7.61
N PHE A 128 -6.07 13.70 -8.62
CA PHE A 128 -5.41 15.00 -8.75
C PHE A 128 -6.43 16.14 -8.88
N LYS A 129 -7.39 16.01 -9.79
CA LYS A 129 -8.43 17.05 -10.02
C LYS A 129 -9.27 17.31 -8.78
N LYS A 130 -9.55 16.28 -7.97
CA LYS A 130 -10.30 16.39 -6.71
C LYS A 130 -9.44 16.90 -5.54
N GLY A 131 -8.16 17.19 -5.76
CA GLY A 131 -7.27 17.74 -4.75
C GLY A 131 -6.83 16.71 -3.69
N GLU A 132 -6.99 15.41 -3.96
CA GLU A 132 -6.57 14.36 -3.03
C GLU A 132 -5.07 14.42 -2.70
N MET A 133 -4.26 14.91 -3.63
CA MET A 133 -2.81 15.01 -3.44
C MET A 133 -2.39 16.21 -2.59
N LYS A 134 -3.33 17.11 -2.27
CA LYS A 134 -3.06 18.36 -1.54
C LYS A 134 -3.64 18.40 -0.14
N ASP A 135 -4.71 17.64 0.12
CA ASP A 135 -5.39 17.66 1.42
C ASP A 135 -5.96 16.27 1.76
N ALA A 136 -5.66 15.83 2.98
CA ALA A 136 -6.18 14.57 3.54
C ALA A 136 -7.72 14.49 3.55
N LYS A 137 -8.41 15.63 3.66
CA LYS A 137 -9.89 15.69 3.67
C LYS A 137 -10.50 15.24 2.35
N ASN A 138 -9.73 15.31 1.27
CA ASN A 138 -10.16 14.89 -0.06
C ASN A 138 -9.94 13.39 -0.33
N VAL A 139 -9.32 12.66 0.61
CA VAL A 139 -9.18 11.21 0.50
C VAL A 139 -10.56 10.57 0.73
N PRO A 140 -11.12 9.85 -0.27
CA PRO A 140 -12.44 9.25 -0.12
C PRO A 140 -12.36 8.04 0.83
N VAL A 141 -12.99 8.14 1.98
CA VAL A 141 -13.19 7.03 2.91
C VAL A 141 -14.69 6.78 3.09
N LYS A 142 -15.05 5.52 3.35
CA LYS A 142 -16.44 5.11 3.59
C LYS A 142 -16.51 4.35 4.90
N ASP A 143 -17.38 4.75 5.79
CA ASP A 143 -17.58 4.07 7.10
C ASP A 143 -17.97 2.61 6.93
N SER A 144 -18.74 2.28 5.88
CA SER A 144 -19.08 0.90 5.54
C SER A 144 -17.88 0.02 5.15
N LEU A 145 -16.72 0.63 4.88
CA LEU A 145 -15.46 -0.05 4.56
C LEU A 145 -14.39 0.21 5.63
N ALA A 146 -14.80 0.59 6.82
CA ALA A 146 -13.92 0.74 7.98
C ALA A 146 -13.71 -0.61 8.67
N PHE A 147 -12.45 -0.90 9.00
CA PHE A 147 -12.01 -2.08 9.71
C PHE A 147 -11.21 -1.67 10.94
N LYS A 148 -11.10 -2.57 11.91
CA LYS A 148 -10.29 -2.33 13.10
C LYS A 148 -9.06 -3.23 13.12
N THR A 149 -7.92 -2.64 13.45
CA THR A 149 -6.71 -3.39 13.76
C THR A 149 -6.79 -3.98 15.17
N PRO A 150 -5.90 -4.91 15.54
CA PRO A 150 -5.86 -5.48 16.89
C PRO A 150 -5.78 -4.45 18.02
N LYS A 151 -5.07 -3.31 17.79
CA LYS A 151 -4.98 -2.21 18.77
C LYS A 151 -6.10 -1.18 18.63
N GLY A 152 -7.11 -1.42 17.79
CA GLY A 152 -8.29 -0.58 17.62
C GLY A 152 -8.14 0.59 16.67
N ARG A 153 -7.02 0.72 15.93
CA ARG A 153 -6.91 1.73 14.87
C ARG A 153 -7.95 1.48 13.78
N THR A 154 -8.49 2.56 13.23
CA THR A 154 -9.39 2.44 12.07
C THR A 154 -8.58 2.47 10.79
N VAL A 155 -8.82 1.50 9.93
CA VAL A 155 -8.22 1.39 8.59
C VAL A 155 -9.34 1.19 7.56
N TYR A 156 -9.14 1.67 6.35
CA TYR A 156 -10.20 1.68 5.33
C TYR A 156 -9.85 0.80 4.14
N GLY A 157 -10.87 0.18 3.56
CA GLY A 157 -10.79 -0.56 2.31
C GLY A 157 -11.36 0.19 1.12
N GLY A 158 -11.38 -0.45 -0.04
CA GLY A 158 -12.09 0.03 -1.23
C GLY A 158 -11.31 0.93 -2.17
N GLY A 159 -10.00 1.05 -2.02
CA GLY A 159 -9.23 1.86 -2.98
C GLY A 159 -7.83 2.24 -2.53
N GLY A 160 -6.98 1.26 -2.27
CA GLY A 160 -5.61 1.45 -1.80
C GLY A 160 -5.49 1.49 -0.28
N ILE A 161 -4.26 1.63 0.19
CA ILE A 161 -3.93 1.82 1.60
C ILE A 161 -4.02 3.32 1.89
N VAL A 162 -4.90 3.70 2.80
CA VAL A 162 -4.96 5.08 3.34
C VAL A 162 -3.86 5.20 4.39
N PRO A 163 -2.96 6.19 4.30
CA PRO A 163 -1.88 6.34 5.27
C PRO A 163 -2.41 6.76 6.64
N ASP A 164 -1.66 6.43 7.68
CA ASP A 164 -1.94 6.89 9.06
C ASP A 164 -1.56 8.37 9.21
N TYR A 165 -0.48 8.79 8.55
CA TYR A 165 -0.02 10.18 8.49
C TYR A 165 0.01 10.63 7.04
N TYR A 166 -0.87 11.54 6.71
CA TYR A 166 -0.95 12.10 5.39
C TYR A 166 0.14 13.15 5.16
N VAL A 167 0.82 13.07 4.02
CA VAL A 167 1.80 14.07 3.56
C VAL A 167 1.37 14.55 2.18
N ALA A 168 1.06 15.84 2.07
CA ALA A 168 0.66 16.45 0.80
C ALA A 168 1.79 16.39 -0.24
N ASN A 169 1.40 16.39 -1.50
CA ASN A 169 2.38 16.60 -2.57
C ASN A 169 2.83 18.08 -2.52
N PRO A 170 4.14 18.33 -2.44
CA PRO A 170 4.64 19.72 -2.40
C PRO A 170 4.22 20.48 -3.65
N ASP A 171 3.98 21.77 -3.52
CA ASP A 171 3.83 22.64 -4.68
C ASP A 171 5.20 22.83 -5.40
N THR A 172 5.18 23.52 -6.53
CA THR A 172 6.39 23.69 -7.35
C THR A 172 7.53 24.36 -6.58
N GLN A 173 7.22 25.37 -5.77
CA GLN A 173 8.21 26.11 -4.99
C GLN A 173 8.78 25.25 -3.85
N GLU A 174 7.92 24.55 -3.12
CA GLU A 174 8.35 23.60 -2.09
C GLU A 174 9.18 22.45 -2.69
N GLN A 175 8.86 22.01 -3.89
CA GLN A 175 9.60 20.96 -4.60
C GLN A 175 11.00 21.43 -4.97
N GLU A 176 11.18 22.69 -5.40
CA GLU A 176 12.49 23.29 -5.66
C GLU A 176 13.34 23.35 -4.39
N TRP A 177 12.77 23.79 -3.28
CA TRP A 177 13.43 23.80 -1.98
C TRP A 177 13.82 22.40 -1.50
N ASN A 178 12.93 21.42 -1.62
CA ASN A 178 13.22 20.03 -1.27
C ASN A 178 14.36 19.46 -2.11
N ASN A 179 14.38 19.73 -3.40
CA ASN A 179 15.48 19.33 -4.29
C ASN A 179 16.82 19.98 -3.89
N TYR A 180 16.81 21.26 -3.52
CA TYR A 180 18.00 21.94 -3.03
C TYR A 180 18.54 21.30 -1.74
N TRP A 181 17.68 21.01 -0.76
CA TRP A 181 18.08 20.36 0.50
C TRP A 181 18.67 18.98 0.27
N ILE A 182 18.06 18.18 -0.62
CA ILE A 182 18.55 16.84 -0.95
C ILE A 182 19.88 16.91 -1.67
N GLN A 183 20.01 17.77 -2.69
CA GLN A 183 21.22 17.88 -3.49
C GLN A 183 22.40 18.50 -2.73
N SER A 184 22.12 19.40 -1.80
CA SER A 184 23.16 20.03 -0.94
C SER A 184 23.72 19.08 0.12
N ASN A 185 23.15 17.88 0.26
CA ASN A 185 23.50 16.90 1.30
C ASN A 185 23.32 17.40 2.76
N LEU A 186 22.67 18.53 2.94
CA LEU A 186 22.48 19.14 4.27
C LEU A 186 21.61 18.25 5.18
N VAL A 187 20.61 17.58 4.62
CA VAL A 187 19.76 16.66 5.37
C VAL A 187 20.57 15.50 5.95
N ASN A 188 21.44 14.89 5.13
CA ASN A 188 22.28 13.80 5.59
C ASN A 188 23.30 14.26 6.64
N HIS A 189 23.85 15.45 6.45
CA HIS A 189 24.77 16.04 7.44
C HIS A 189 24.08 16.31 8.78
N PHE A 190 22.88 16.88 8.76
CA PHE A 190 22.06 17.09 9.96
C PHE A 190 21.74 15.77 10.66
N LEU A 191 21.24 14.78 9.94
CA LEU A 191 20.94 13.46 10.49
C LEU A 191 22.18 12.80 11.11
N PHE A 192 23.34 12.94 10.49
CA PHE A 192 24.60 12.43 11.01
C PHE A 192 24.96 13.06 12.35
N LEU A 193 24.73 14.37 12.52
CA LEU A 193 25.00 15.08 13.77
C LEU A 193 24.03 14.71 14.89
N GLU A 194 22.75 14.44 14.56
CA GLU A 194 21.71 14.15 15.55
C GLU A 194 21.66 12.68 16.00
N ILE A 195 22.32 11.76 15.25
CA ILE A 195 22.33 10.32 15.56
C ILE A 195 23.59 9.90 16.36
N GLN A 196 24.57 10.79 16.50
CA GLN A 196 25.73 10.55 17.38
C GLN A 196 25.39 10.82 18.86
#